data_2cf5f54e54788e8f2074f15f36cf5502
#
_entry.id   2cf5f54e54788e8f2074f15f36cf5502
#
_cell.length_a   1.000
_cell.length_b   1.000
_cell.length_c   1.000
_cell.angle_alpha   90.00
_cell.angle_beta   90.00
_cell.angle_gamma   90.00
#
_symmetry.space_group_name_H-M   'P 1'
#
loop_
_entity.id
_entity.type
_entity.pdbx_description
1 polymer ?
#
loop_
_entity_poly.entity_id
_entity_poly.type
_entity_poly.pdbx_seq_one_letter_code
_entity_poly.pdbx_strand_id
1 'polypeptide(L)'
;MTVDALADPTERVGQGWTAALSLANVAVWVGWYGPLQILLAQQAEDFAPGTGMSKETLLAWVTGAGAVVSLVANPFFGALSDRTTARWGRRTPWIVAGSAGGALSLLLLAGADGPWTMTAGWCLVQLTLNAAFAAVTAAVPDRVPRLQRGVVGGWLGAAQIIGAVAGTGLATAVGGITAGYAACAVFALAGVLPYVLRYRDLRLRAADRPTWDRRSFTRGFWLSPRRHPDFGWAWLTRFLINLSNALVILYLLYYLRDRLHHDAPEQGVFILTAVNSVTLLATVVVGGAWSDRVGRRKPFVYWSGVLMAAATALLAVWQTWPSAIVVAALLGLGLGVFMSVDFALMTDVLPKALDRGKDLGVINVANALPQVAAPALAAPIVTYLGGYRALYLVAAGAGLAGAVLVSRIRSVD
;
A
#
# COMPACT_ATOMS: atom_id res chain seq x y z
N MET A 1 -21.44 29.81 10.61
CA MET A 1 -20.11 29.77 11.24
C MET A 1 -19.15 29.13 10.25
N THR A 2 -18.11 29.83 9.82
CA THR A 2 -17.04 29.26 9.00
C THR A 2 -16.12 28.48 9.94
N VAL A 3 -16.17 27.14 9.85
CA VAL A 3 -15.24 26.27 10.59
C VAL A 3 -13.82 26.58 10.09
N ASP A 4 -12.91 26.89 11.02
CA ASP A 4 -11.50 27.14 10.68
C ASP A 4 -10.87 25.81 10.21
N ALA A 5 -10.32 25.81 9.00
CA ALA A 5 -9.72 24.61 8.38
C ALA A 5 -8.43 24.15 9.09
N LEU A 6 -7.86 24.97 9.98
CA LEU A 6 -6.65 24.67 10.75
C LEU A 6 -6.94 24.34 12.21
N ALA A 7 -8.20 24.50 12.68
CA ALA A 7 -8.57 24.15 14.03
C ALA A 7 -8.70 22.62 14.22
N ASP A 8 -8.35 22.15 15.41
CA ASP A 8 -8.60 20.73 15.77
C ASP A 8 -10.13 20.45 15.73
N PRO A 9 -10.60 19.44 15.00
CA PRO A 9 -12.01 19.11 14.91
C PRO A 9 -12.53 18.59 16.26
N THR A 10 -13.68 19.13 16.69
CA THR A 10 -14.36 18.76 17.96
C THR A 10 -15.64 17.97 17.73
N GLU A 11 -16.29 18.13 16.58
CA GLU A 11 -17.54 17.46 16.26
C GLU A 11 -17.28 16.06 15.67
N ARG A 12 -18.02 15.06 16.17
CA ARG A 12 -17.91 13.69 15.65
C ARG A 12 -18.47 13.61 14.22
N VAL A 13 -17.76 12.89 13.36
CA VAL A 13 -18.27 12.52 12.04
C VAL A 13 -19.27 11.38 12.15
N GLY A 14 -20.34 11.45 11.32
CA GLY A 14 -21.35 10.39 11.26
C GLY A 14 -20.86 9.16 10.50
N GLN A 15 -21.55 8.04 10.69
CA GLN A 15 -21.23 6.77 10.00
C GLN A 15 -21.29 6.89 8.47
N GLY A 16 -22.23 7.67 7.94
CA GLY A 16 -22.36 7.91 6.50
C GLY A 16 -21.13 8.61 5.89
N TRP A 17 -20.52 9.55 6.64
CA TRP A 17 -19.28 10.22 6.23
C TRP A 17 -18.11 9.21 6.20
N THR A 18 -17.99 8.41 7.26
CA THR A 18 -16.95 7.39 7.36
C THR A 18 -17.08 6.35 6.23
N ALA A 19 -18.31 5.87 5.98
CA ALA A 19 -18.58 4.91 4.91
C ALA A 19 -18.24 5.49 3.52
N ALA A 20 -18.62 6.74 3.24
CA ALA A 20 -18.34 7.39 1.96
C ALA A 20 -16.83 7.62 1.76
N LEU A 21 -16.10 8.04 2.80
CA LEU A 21 -14.65 8.19 2.76
C LEU A 21 -13.95 6.84 2.59
N SER A 22 -14.43 5.81 3.28
CA SER A 22 -13.89 4.44 3.14
C SER A 22 -14.12 3.90 1.74
N LEU A 23 -15.29 4.14 1.12
CA LEU A 23 -15.56 3.75 -0.25
C LEU A 23 -14.64 4.49 -1.24
N ALA A 24 -14.39 5.79 -1.03
CA ALA A 24 -13.42 6.53 -1.82
C ALA A 24 -12.01 5.94 -1.68
N ASN A 25 -11.64 5.48 -0.49
CA ASN A 25 -10.37 4.79 -0.27
C ASN A 25 -10.33 3.42 -0.98
N VAL A 26 -11.40 2.61 -0.89
CA VAL A 26 -11.55 1.35 -1.66
C VAL A 26 -11.34 1.61 -3.14
N ALA A 27 -11.93 2.68 -3.68
CA ALA A 27 -11.85 3.02 -5.10
C ALA A 27 -10.40 3.28 -5.55
N VAL A 28 -9.60 3.98 -4.75
CA VAL A 28 -8.18 4.18 -5.02
C VAL A 28 -7.41 2.85 -5.01
N TRP A 29 -7.66 1.99 -4.01
CA TRP A 29 -6.99 0.70 -3.89
C TRP A 29 -7.37 -0.28 -5.01
N VAL A 30 -8.62 -0.26 -5.49
CA VAL A 30 -9.05 -1.01 -6.69
C VAL A 30 -8.23 -0.59 -7.90
N GLY A 31 -8.04 0.73 -8.10
CA GLY A 31 -7.25 1.28 -9.20
C GLY A 31 -5.77 0.87 -9.17
N TRP A 32 -5.25 0.46 -8.02
CA TRP A 32 -3.88 -0.06 -7.89
C TRP A 32 -3.80 -1.57 -7.93
N TYR A 33 -4.62 -2.30 -7.15
CA TYR A 33 -4.45 -3.75 -6.96
C TYR A 33 -4.91 -4.57 -8.16
N GLY A 34 -5.97 -4.18 -8.85
CA GLY A 34 -6.39 -4.86 -10.08
C GLY A 34 -5.25 -4.89 -11.13
N PRO A 35 -4.72 -3.71 -11.51
CA PRO A 35 -3.55 -3.63 -12.38
C PRO A 35 -2.33 -4.38 -11.84
N LEU A 36 -1.94 -4.12 -10.61
CA LEU A 36 -0.68 -4.61 -10.05
C LEU A 36 -0.63 -6.14 -9.94
N GLN A 37 -1.74 -6.77 -9.56
CA GLN A 37 -1.75 -8.22 -9.33
C GLN A 37 -2.03 -9.05 -10.58
N ILE A 38 -2.72 -8.50 -11.58
CA ILE A 38 -3.15 -9.26 -12.75
C ILE A 38 -2.81 -8.55 -14.06
N LEU A 39 -3.35 -7.35 -14.29
CA LEU A 39 -3.36 -6.77 -15.64
C LEU A 39 -1.97 -6.35 -16.14
N LEU A 40 -1.13 -5.78 -15.27
CA LEU A 40 0.25 -5.43 -15.63
C LEU A 40 1.09 -6.67 -15.93
N ALA A 41 0.88 -7.75 -15.18
CA ALA A 41 1.60 -8.99 -15.41
C ALA A 41 1.22 -9.62 -16.77
N GLN A 42 -0.08 -9.65 -17.10
CA GLN A 42 -0.55 -10.11 -18.41
C GLN A 42 -0.02 -9.24 -19.54
N GLN A 43 -0.10 -7.91 -19.39
CA GLN A 43 0.36 -6.96 -20.40
C GLN A 43 1.90 -7.02 -20.59
N ALA A 44 2.67 -7.24 -19.51
CA ALA A 44 4.10 -7.45 -19.60
C ALA A 44 4.46 -8.75 -20.32
N GLU A 45 3.65 -9.80 -20.16
CA GLU A 45 3.81 -11.06 -20.91
C GLU A 45 3.56 -10.88 -22.42
N ASP A 46 2.54 -10.08 -22.78
CA ASP A 46 2.24 -9.78 -24.20
C ASP A 46 3.33 -8.95 -24.86
N PHE A 47 3.94 -8.00 -24.14
CA PHE A 47 4.94 -7.08 -24.72
C PHE A 47 6.39 -7.58 -24.62
N ALA A 48 6.72 -8.48 -23.72
CA ALA A 48 8.08 -8.97 -23.52
C ALA A 48 8.73 -9.57 -24.80
N PRO A 49 8.03 -10.37 -25.64
CA PRO A 49 8.65 -10.99 -26.82
C PRO A 49 9.26 -10.00 -27.81
N GLY A 50 8.75 -8.77 -27.87
CA GLY A 50 9.25 -7.71 -28.78
C GLY A 50 10.44 -6.91 -28.24
N THR A 51 10.88 -7.15 -27.01
CA THR A 51 11.84 -6.27 -26.31
C THR A 51 13.19 -6.91 -26.02
N GLY A 52 13.31 -8.22 -26.17
CA GLY A 52 14.48 -8.98 -25.72
C GLY A 52 14.59 -9.10 -24.18
N MET A 53 13.61 -8.59 -23.42
CA MET A 53 13.52 -8.73 -21.97
C MET A 53 12.60 -9.89 -21.59
N SER A 54 12.84 -10.52 -20.44
CA SER A 54 11.85 -11.44 -19.86
C SER A 54 10.62 -10.67 -19.34
N LYS A 55 9.46 -11.33 -19.27
CA LYS A 55 8.22 -10.76 -18.73
C LYS A 55 8.40 -10.25 -17.31
N GLU A 56 9.18 -10.97 -16.49
CA GLU A 56 9.50 -10.59 -15.12
C GLU A 56 10.35 -9.31 -15.06
N THR A 57 11.31 -9.18 -15.96
CA THR A 57 12.16 -7.97 -16.06
C THR A 57 11.33 -6.76 -16.51
N LEU A 58 10.44 -6.95 -17.50
CA LEU A 58 9.57 -5.88 -17.95
C LEU A 58 8.58 -5.45 -16.85
N LEU A 59 7.93 -6.41 -16.17
CA LEU A 59 7.03 -6.11 -15.05
C LEU A 59 7.78 -5.38 -13.93
N ALA A 60 9.00 -5.83 -13.59
CA ALA A 60 9.82 -5.17 -12.58
C ALA A 60 10.19 -3.74 -12.97
N TRP A 61 10.52 -3.49 -14.25
CA TRP A 61 10.80 -2.16 -14.77
C TRP A 61 9.58 -1.23 -14.62
N VAL A 62 8.42 -1.66 -15.09
CA VAL A 62 7.17 -0.89 -15.04
C VAL A 62 6.76 -0.59 -13.61
N THR A 63 6.72 -1.62 -12.76
CA THR A 63 6.30 -1.48 -11.35
C THR A 63 7.31 -0.67 -10.54
N GLY A 64 8.61 -0.86 -10.79
CA GLY A 64 9.69 -0.10 -10.17
C GLY A 64 9.63 1.38 -10.52
N ALA A 65 9.45 1.72 -11.80
CA ALA A 65 9.28 3.11 -12.24
C ALA A 65 8.05 3.77 -11.58
N GLY A 66 6.92 3.06 -11.56
CA GLY A 66 5.71 3.52 -10.88
C GLY A 66 5.90 3.72 -9.37
N ALA A 67 6.64 2.83 -8.71
CA ALA A 67 6.90 2.94 -7.28
C ALA A 67 7.78 4.16 -6.95
N VAL A 68 8.75 4.52 -7.79
CA VAL A 68 9.54 5.75 -7.65
C VAL A 68 8.63 6.99 -7.75
N VAL A 69 7.70 6.99 -8.72
CA VAL A 69 6.71 8.07 -8.86
C VAL A 69 5.84 8.16 -7.60
N SER A 70 5.33 7.03 -7.10
CA SER A 70 4.49 6.98 -5.89
C SER A 70 5.19 7.53 -4.66
N LEU A 71 6.48 7.19 -4.48
CA LEU A 71 7.30 7.64 -3.35
C LEU A 71 7.36 9.17 -3.26
N VAL A 72 7.40 9.86 -4.40
CA VAL A 72 7.46 11.31 -4.48
C VAL A 72 6.06 11.93 -4.52
N ALA A 73 5.13 11.32 -5.28
CA ALA A 73 3.80 11.88 -5.53
C ALA A 73 2.96 12.00 -4.26
N ASN A 74 2.97 11.01 -3.39
CA ASN A 74 2.13 11.01 -2.19
C ASN A 74 2.44 12.21 -1.26
N PRO A 75 3.69 12.42 -0.78
CA PRO A 75 4.00 13.57 0.07
C PRO A 75 3.90 14.90 -0.68
N PHE A 76 4.19 14.93 -1.98
CA PHE A 76 4.06 16.13 -2.79
C PHE A 76 2.61 16.60 -2.88
N PHE A 77 1.68 15.73 -3.25
CA PHE A 77 0.26 16.06 -3.33
C PHE A 77 -0.36 16.26 -1.95
N GLY A 78 0.13 15.61 -0.91
CA GLY A 78 -0.22 15.89 0.47
C GLY A 78 0.05 17.36 0.81
N ALA A 79 1.30 17.81 0.61
CA ALA A 79 1.70 19.19 0.86
C ALA A 79 0.97 20.20 -0.05
N LEU A 80 0.68 19.82 -1.29
CA LEU A 80 -0.05 20.68 -2.23
C LEU A 80 -1.53 20.85 -1.82
N SER A 81 -2.17 19.76 -1.38
CA SER A 81 -3.54 19.77 -0.89
C SER A 81 -3.69 20.57 0.41
N ASP A 82 -2.67 20.57 1.29
CA ASP A 82 -2.64 21.39 2.51
C ASP A 82 -2.72 22.88 2.24
N ARG A 83 -2.34 23.32 1.05
CA ARG A 83 -2.22 24.73 0.64
C ARG A 83 -3.30 25.16 -0.34
N THR A 84 -4.22 24.26 -0.67
CA THR A 84 -5.26 24.52 -1.67
C THR A 84 -6.37 25.38 -1.06
N THR A 85 -6.68 26.52 -1.72
CA THR A 85 -7.69 27.50 -1.31
C THR A 85 -8.93 27.47 -2.20
N ALA A 86 -9.21 26.33 -2.84
CA ALA A 86 -10.31 26.19 -3.78
C ALA A 86 -11.70 26.35 -3.12
N ARG A 87 -12.70 26.76 -3.93
CA ARG A 87 -14.09 26.94 -3.46
C ARG A 87 -14.73 25.64 -2.98
N TRP A 88 -14.31 24.50 -3.49
CA TRP A 88 -14.82 23.15 -3.14
C TRP A 88 -14.16 22.58 -1.89
N GLY A 89 -13.28 23.32 -1.24
CA GLY A 89 -12.48 22.87 -0.12
C GLY A 89 -11.02 22.59 -0.50
N ARG A 90 -10.23 22.16 0.47
CA ARG A 90 -8.80 21.92 0.25
C ARG A 90 -8.46 20.52 -0.25
N ARG A 91 -9.29 19.50 0.08
CA ARG A 91 -9.05 18.07 -0.28
C ARG A 91 -9.86 17.65 -1.50
N THR A 92 -11.12 18.05 -1.59
CA THR A 92 -12.05 17.65 -2.66
C THR A 92 -11.49 17.84 -4.08
N PRO A 93 -10.83 18.96 -4.45
CA PRO A 93 -10.24 19.12 -5.78
C PRO A 93 -9.24 18.01 -6.14
N TRP A 94 -8.43 17.59 -5.16
CA TRP A 94 -7.42 16.53 -5.35
C TRP A 94 -8.01 15.14 -5.39
N ILE A 95 -9.09 14.88 -4.62
CA ILE A 95 -9.85 13.62 -4.71
C ILE A 95 -10.45 13.49 -6.10
N VAL A 96 -11.12 14.54 -6.60
CA VAL A 96 -11.75 14.53 -7.93
C VAL A 96 -10.71 14.44 -9.04
N ALA A 97 -9.75 15.35 -9.07
CA ALA A 97 -8.74 15.41 -10.12
C ALA A 97 -7.85 14.15 -10.12
N GLY A 98 -7.48 13.66 -8.92
CA GLY A 98 -6.68 12.44 -8.78
C GLY A 98 -7.43 11.20 -9.22
N SER A 99 -8.71 11.03 -8.87
CA SER A 99 -9.52 9.88 -9.30
C SER A 99 -9.88 9.94 -10.77
N ALA A 100 -10.24 11.12 -11.29
CA ALA A 100 -10.52 11.30 -12.71
C ALA A 100 -9.25 11.09 -13.56
N GLY A 101 -8.12 11.67 -13.13
CA GLY A 101 -6.82 11.44 -13.74
C GLY A 101 -6.41 9.96 -13.66
N GLY A 102 -6.65 9.31 -12.52
CA GLY A 102 -6.41 7.87 -12.34
C GLY A 102 -7.22 7.00 -13.28
N ALA A 103 -8.53 7.28 -13.40
CA ALA A 103 -9.40 6.58 -14.35
C ALA A 103 -8.94 6.79 -15.79
N LEU A 104 -8.61 8.03 -16.19
CA LEU A 104 -8.08 8.32 -17.52
C LEU A 104 -6.73 7.59 -17.74
N SER A 105 -5.84 7.61 -16.77
CA SER A 105 -4.54 6.92 -16.86
C SER A 105 -4.68 5.41 -16.99
N LEU A 106 -5.67 4.79 -16.30
CA LEU A 106 -6.00 3.37 -16.46
C LEU A 106 -6.51 3.06 -17.87
N LEU A 107 -7.33 3.94 -18.45
CA LEU A 107 -7.80 3.78 -19.85
C LEU A 107 -6.67 3.97 -20.86
N LEU A 108 -5.76 4.93 -20.62
CA LEU A 108 -4.54 5.09 -21.45
C LEU A 108 -3.65 3.85 -21.36
N LEU A 109 -3.51 3.29 -20.15
CA LEU A 109 -2.75 2.06 -19.93
C LEU A 109 -3.39 0.84 -20.60
N ALA A 110 -4.73 0.78 -20.65
CA ALA A 110 -5.46 -0.23 -21.40
C ALA A 110 -5.19 -0.20 -22.92
N GLY A 111 -4.92 0.99 -23.46
CA GLY A 111 -4.56 1.21 -24.87
C GLY A 111 -3.07 1.24 -25.15
N ALA A 112 -2.21 0.85 -24.16
CA ALA A 112 -0.78 0.80 -24.38
C ALA A 112 -0.42 -0.23 -25.47
N ASP A 113 0.52 0.16 -26.34
CA ASP A 113 0.96 -0.62 -27.50
C ASP A 113 2.39 -1.15 -27.38
N GLY A 114 3.02 -0.92 -26.23
CA GLY A 114 4.37 -1.38 -25.94
C GLY A 114 4.88 -1.03 -24.55
N PRO A 115 6.12 -1.44 -24.22
CA PRO A 115 6.71 -1.29 -22.90
C PRO A 115 6.82 0.16 -22.41
N TRP A 116 7.11 1.09 -23.29
CA TRP A 116 7.26 2.50 -22.93
C TRP A 116 5.93 3.16 -22.61
N THR A 117 4.89 2.91 -23.42
CA THR A 117 3.53 3.41 -23.20
C THR A 117 2.91 2.76 -21.96
N MET A 118 3.17 1.47 -21.73
CA MET A 118 2.81 0.78 -20.51
C MET A 118 3.48 1.40 -19.28
N THR A 119 4.79 1.67 -19.32
CA THR A 119 5.53 2.30 -18.23
C THR A 119 5.00 3.71 -17.93
N ALA A 120 4.82 4.52 -18.97
CA ALA A 120 4.30 5.87 -18.83
C ALA A 120 2.87 5.86 -18.28
N GLY A 121 2.00 4.98 -18.77
CA GLY A 121 0.64 4.80 -18.29
C GLY A 121 0.60 4.43 -16.81
N TRP A 122 1.42 3.46 -16.37
CA TRP A 122 1.51 3.09 -14.96
C TRP A 122 2.06 4.20 -14.08
N CYS A 123 3.08 4.94 -14.54
CA CYS A 123 3.58 6.12 -13.83
C CYS A 123 2.50 7.21 -13.67
N LEU A 124 1.66 7.41 -14.69
CA LEU A 124 0.52 8.34 -14.61
C LEU A 124 -0.55 7.85 -13.64
N VAL A 125 -0.86 6.54 -13.61
CA VAL A 125 -1.75 5.94 -12.60
C VAL A 125 -1.21 6.20 -11.20
N GLN A 126 0.08 5.95 -10.98
CA GLN A 126 0.71 6.19 -9.68
C GLN A 126 0.68 7.68 -9.30
N LEU A 127 0.98 8.57 -10.22
CA LEU A 127 0.96 10.00 -9.97
C LEU A 127 -0.43 10.49 -9.54
N THR A 128 -1.44 10.12 -10.33
CA THR A 128 -2.81 10.64 -10.17
C THR A 128 -3.55 10.01 -8.98
N LEU A 129 -3.49 8.68 -8.82
CA LEU A 129 -4.12 8.03 -7.68
C LEU A 129 -3.45 8.37 -6.34
N ASN A 130 -2.14 8.66 -6.32
CA ASN A 130 -1.50 9.17 -5.11
C ASN A 130 -1.98 10.58 -4.73
N ALA A 131 -2.38 11.41 -5.69
CA ALA A 131 -3.00 12.70 -5.39
C ALA A 131 -4.37 12.50 -4.70
N ALA A 132 -5.21 11.57 -5.20
CA ALA A 132 -6.47 11.22 -4.55
C ALA A 132 -6.24 10.61 -3.17
N PHE A 133 -5.34 9.65 -3.04
CA PHE A 133 -5.02 8.95 -1.79
C PHE A 133 -4.52 9.89 -0.69
N ALA A 134 -3.59 10.77 -1.02
CA ALA A 134 -3.07 11.76 -0.09
C ALA A 134 -4.18 12.68 0.44
N ALA A 135 -5.12 13.09 -0.43
CA ALA A 135 -6.24 13.93 -0.04
C ALA A 135 -7.30 13.17 0.78
N VAL A 136 -7.62 11.91 0.43
CA VAL A 136 -8.54 11.04 1.18
C VAL A 136 -8.02 10.79 2.60
N THR A 137 -6.75 10.44 2.74
CA THR A 137 -6.13 10.17 4.04
C THR A 137 -6.02 11.43 4.90
N ALA A 138 -5.70 12.58 4.28
CA ALA A 138 -5.62 13.86 4.96
C ALA A 138 -6.99 14.41 5.41
N ALA A 139 -8.10 13.96 4.83
CA ALA A 139 -9.43 14.33 5.29
C ALA A 139 -9.74 13.84 6.71
N VAL A 140 -9.04 12.78 7.18
CA VAL A 140 -9.24 12.24 8.54
C VAL A 140 -8.78 13.22 9.63
N PRO A 141 -7.51 13.66 9.68
CA PRO A 141 -7.08 14.63 10.69
C PRO A 141 -7.82 15.97 10.57
N ASP A 142 -8.32 16.34 9.38
CA ASP A 142 -9.02 17.58 9.14
C ASP A 142 -10.45 17.61 9.72
N ARG A 143 -11.12 16.46 9.76
CA ARG A 143 -12.55 16.37 10.09
C ARG A 143 -12.86 15.51 11.31
N VAL A 144 -11.96 14.60 11.69
CA VAL A 144 -12.22 13.59 12.71
C VAL A 144 -11.57 13.98 14.03
N PRO A 145 -12.35 14.13 15.12
CA PRO A 145 -11.82 14.37 16.45
C PRO A 145 -10.85 13.28 16.89
N ARG A 146 -9.87 13.61 17.72
CA ARG A 146 -8.81 12.69 18.18
C ARG A 146 -9.36 11.37 18.72
N LEU A 147 -10.46 11.43 19.49
CA LEU A 147 -11.10 10.24 20.09
C LEU A 147 -11.76 9.29 19.06
N GLN A 148 -12.05 9.77 17.84
CA GLN A 148 -12.70 8.96 16.79
C GLN A 148 -11.70 8.52 15.70
N ARG A 149 -10.49 9.09 15.66
CA ARG A 149 -9.49 8.81 14.59
C ARG A 149 -9.11 7.34 14.51
N GLY A 150 -9.04 6.63 15.62
CA GLY A 150 -8.75 5.19 15.66
C GLY A 150 -9.79 4.36 14.90
N VAL A 151 -11.08 4.63 15.14
CA VAL A 151 -12.18 3.92 14.47
C VAL A 151 -12.19 4.22 12.97
N VAL A 152 -12.08 5.50 12.60
CA VAL A 152 -12.07 5.91 11.17
C VAL A 152 -10.80 5.39 10.47
N GLY A 153 -9.64 5.43 11.12
CA GLY A 153 -8.39 4.84 10.61
C GLY A 153 -8.50 3.33 10.39
N GLY A 154 -9.17 2.62 11.30
CA GLY A 154 -9.48 1.19 11.15
C GLY A 154 -10.33 0.91 9.91
N TRP A 155 -11.36 1.73 9.65
CA TRP A 155 -12.17 1.62 8.43
C TRP A 155 -11.38 1.91 7.14
N LEU A 156 -10.43 2.86 7.18
CA LEU A 156 -9.53 3.09 6.04
C LEU A 156 -8.56 1.94 5.82
N GLY A 157 -8.07 1.30 6.88
CA GLY A 157 -7.27 0.07 6.78
C GLY A 157 -8.07 -1.08 6.19
N ALA A 158 -9.31 -1.29 6.65
CA ALA A 158 -10.23 -2.27 6.08
C ALA A 158 -10.53 -1.98 4.59
N ALA A 159 -10.69 -0.70 4.23
CA ALA A 159 -10.91 -0.27 2.85
C ALA A 159 -9.74 -0.64 1.91
N GLN A 160 -8.50 -0.61 2.40
CA GLN A 160 -7.33 -1.09 1.64
C GLN A 160 -7.47 -2.58 1.31
N ILE A 161 -7.84 -3.39 2.30
CA ILE A 161 -7.97 -4.84 2.14
C ILE A 161 -9.14 -5.18 1.20
N ILE A 162 -10.29 -4.51 1.40
CA ILE A 162 -11.46 -4.66 0.52
C ILE A 162 -11.10 -4.23 -0.91
N GLY A 163 -10.36 -3.14 -1.07
CA GLY A 163 -9.90 -2.64 -2.36
C GLY A 163 -8.96 -3.61 -3.08
N ALA A 164 -8.08 -4.31 -2.34
CA ALA A 164 -7.22 -5.34 -2.91
C ALA A 164 -8.04 -6.51 -3.47
N VAL A 165 -8.97 -7.05 -2.69
CA VAL A 165 -9.85 -8.15 -3.12
C VAL A 165 -10.77 -7.72 -4.27
N ALA A 166 -11.40 -6.54 -4.14
CA ALA A 166 -12.32 -6.03 -5.16
C ALA A 166 -11.58 -5.72 -6.47
N GLY A 167 -10.38 -5.14 -6.42
CA GLY A 167 -9.59 -4.83 -7.60
C GLY A 167 -9.13 -6.09 -8.34
N THR A 168 -8.62 -7.06 -7.60
CA THR A 168 -8.23 -8.37 -8.16
C THR A 168 -9.45 -9.09 -8.72
N GLY A 169 -10.58 -9.08 -7.98
CA GLY A 169 -11.84 -9.70 -8.42
C GLY A 169 -12.40 -9.06 -9.69
N LEU A 170 -12.40 -7.73 -9.81
CA LEU A 170 -12.83 -7.04 -11.02
C LEU A 170 -11.96 -7.39 -12.22
N ALA A 171 -10.63 -7.35 -12.05
CA ALA A 171 -9.69 -7.68 -13.11
C ALA A 171 -9.85 -9.13 -13.61
N THR A 172 -10.21 -10.06 -12.70
CA THR A 172 -10.44 -11.47 -13.03
C THR A 172 -11.81 -11.70 -13.67
N ALA A 173 -12.87 -11.05 -13.15
CA ALA A 173 -14.25 -11.35 -13.51
C ALA A 173 -14.64 -10.84 -14.91
N VAL A 174 -14.08 -9.70 -15.34
CA VAL A 174 -14.48 -9.05 -16.61
C VAL A 174 -13.85 -9.72 -17.83
N GLY A 175 -12.72 -10.41 -17.64
CA GLY A 175 -11.97 -11.09 -18.70
C GLY A 175 -11.30 -10.12 -19.69
N GLY A 176 -10.00 -10.31 -19.90
CA GLY A 176 -9.21 -9.50 -20.82
C GLY A 176 -8.67 -8.18 -20.21
N ILE A 177 -7.51 -7.79 -20.72
CA ILE A 177 -6.70 -6.68 -20.16
C ILE A 177 -7.44 -5.35 -20.25
N THR A 178 -7.94 -5.01 -21.44
CA THR A 178 -8.63 -3.72 -21.69
C THR A 178 -9.89 -3.57 -20.85
N ALA A 179 -10.73 -4.63 -20.78
CA ALA A 179 -11.96 -4.61 -19.99
C ALA A 179 -11.65 -4.54 -18.50
N GLY A 180 -10.61 -5.22 -18.03
CA GLY A 180 -10.14 -5.16 -16.65
C GLY A 180 -9.71 -3.74 -16.22
N TYR A 181 -8.90 -3.07 -17.04
CA TYR A 181 -8.52 -1.67 -16.80
C TYR A 181 -9.72 -0.74 -16.80
N ALA A 182 -10.65 -0.92 -17.75
CA ALA A 182 -11.88 -0.10 -17.84
C ALA A 182 -12.75 -0.29 -16.58
N ALA A 183 -12.92 -1.51 -16.11
CA ALA A 183 -13.69 -1.80 -14.89
C ALA A 183 -13.06 -1.13 -13.67
N CYS A 184 -11.73 -1.23 -13.51
CA CYS A 184 -10.99 -0.55 -12.45
C CYS A 184 -11.11 0.99 -12.56
N ALA A 185 -11.06 1.54 -13.79
CA ALA A 185 -11.21 2.97 -14.03
C ALA A 185 -12.61 3.48 -13.64
N VAL A 186 -13.66 2.77 -14.06
CA VAL A 186 -15.04 3.10 -13.69
C VAL A 186 -15.23 3.06 -12.18
N PHE A 187 -14.70 2.03 -11.52
CA PHE A 187 -14.81 1.90 -10.07
C PHE A 187 -14.02 3.00 -9.34
N ALA A 188 -12.79 3.30 -9.78
CA ALA A 188 -11.96 4.36 -9.22
C ALA A 188 -12.63 5.74 -9.29
N LEU A 189 -13.39 6.00 -10.34
CA LEU A 189 -14.15 7.24 -10.50
C LEU A 189 -15.48 7.21 -9.73
N ALA A 190 -16.27 6.13 -9.86
CA ALA A 190 -17.59 6.05 -9.26
C ALA A 190 -17.54 5.98 -7.72
N GLY A 191 -16.56 5.30 -7.15
CA GLY A 191 -16.46 5.09 -5.71
C GLY A 191 -16.13 6.35 -4.90
N VAL A 192 -15.61 7.42 -5.54
CA VAL A 192 -15.39 8.70 -4.85
C VAL A 192 -16.61 9.62 -4.88
N LEU A 193 -17.58 9.37 -5.78
CA LEU A 193 -18.76 10.23 -5.96
C LEU A 193 -19.60 10.39 -4.69
N PRO A 194 -19.91 9.33 -3.90
CA PRO A 194 -20.71 9.49 -2.69
C PRO A 194 -20.09 10.46 -1.67
N TYR A 195 -18.75 10.45 -1.56
CA TYR A 195 -18.05 11.38 -0.68
C TYR A 195 -18.09 12.82 -1.22
N VAL A 196 -17.72 13.01 -2.47
CA VAL A 196 -17.58 14.33 -3.09
C VAL A 196 -18.93 15.05 -3.23
N LEU A 197 -20.00 14.30 -3.58
CA LEU A 197 -21.33 14.90 -3.83
C LEU A 197 -22.10 15.19 -2.54
N ARG A 198 -21.90 14.38 -1.48
CA ARG A 198 -22.70 14.47 -0.25
C ARG A 198 -22.05 15.29 0.84
N TYR A 199 -20.71 15.36 0.88
CA TYR A 199 -19.98 15.98 1.98
C TYR A 199 -19.16 17.19 1.51
N ARG A 200 -19.38 18.33 2.21
CA ARG A 200 -18.61 19.54 1.96
C ARG A 200 -17.28 19.48 2.68
N ASP A 201 -16.24 19.83 1.98
CA ASP A 201 -14.88 19.91 2.50
C ASP A 201 -14.60 21.27 3.19
N LEU A 202 -13.56 21.31 4.03
CA LEU A 202 -13.13 22.53 4.70
C LEU A 202 -12.40 23.45 3.72
N ARG A 203 -12.76 24.74 3.74
CA ARG A 203 -12.10 25.77 2.93
C ARG A 203 -10.96 26.40 3.70
N LEU A 204 -9.78 26.41 3.10
CA LEU A 204 -8.65 27.20 3.60
C LEU A 204 -8.77 28.64 3.08
N ARG A 205 -8.67 29.63 3.96
CA ARG A 205 -8.60 31.04 3.57
C ARG A 205 -7.23 31.34 2.98
N ALA A 206 -7.17 32.23 1.99
CA ALA A 206 -5.91 32.62 1.37
C ALA A 206 -4.91 33.21 2.37
N ALA A 207 -5.43 33.92 3.39
CA ALA A 207 -4.62 34.52 4.46
C ALA A 207 -3.95 33.48 5.38
N ASP A 208 -4.60 32.30 5.54
CA ASP A 208 -4.13 31.21 6.43
C ASP A 208 -3.29 30.18 5.68
N ARG A 209 -2.94 30.45 4.41
CA ARG A 209 -2.19 29.53 3.55
C ARG A 209 -0.77 29.32 4.10
N PRO A 210 -0.36 28.06 4.43
CA PRO A 210 1.00 27.78 4.92
C PRO A 210 2.07 28.21 3.92
N THR A 211 3.19 28.76 4.39
CA THR A 211 4.34 29.09 3.53
C THR A 211 5.03 27.82 3.00
N TRP A 212 5.53 27.85 1.76
CA TRP A 212 6.28 26.71 1.22
C TRP A 212 7.73 26.79 1.69
N ASP A 213 8.12 25.87 2.55
CA ASP A 213 9.53 25.71 2.93
C ASP A 213 10.10 24.42 2.32
N ARG A 214 10.93 24.60 1.27
CA ARG A 214 11.60 23.50 0.58
C ARG A 214 12.57 22.75 1.50
N ARG A 215 13.19 23.45 2.46
CA ARG A 215 14.16 22.85 3.38
C ARG A 215 13.47 21.96 4.42
N SER A 216 12.34 22.37 4.94
CA SER A 216 11.56 21.54 5.86
C SER A 216 10.99 20.31 5.15
N PHE A 217 10.53 20.46 3.89
CA PHE A 217 10.05 19.35 3.08
C PHE A 217 11.14 18.28 2.86
N THR A 218 12.31 18.65 2.38
CA THR A 218 13.41 17.69 2.13
C THR A 218 14.02 17.10 3.40
N ARG A 219 14.14 17.91 4.48
CA ARG A 219 14.61 17.44 5.79
C ARG A 219 13.61 16.50 6.47
N GLY A 220 12.34 16.54 6.09
CA GLY A 220 11.29 15.67 6.61
C GLY A 220 11.48 14.18 6.28
N PHE A 221 12.28 13.83 5.27
CA PHE A 221 12.49 12.45 4.83
C PHE A 221 13.68 11.73 5.49
N TRP A 222 14.45 12.41 6.33
CA TRP A 222 15.66 11.80 6.91
C TRP A 222 15.71 11.95 8.43
N LEU A 223 15.67 10.81 9.12
CA LEU A 223 16.00 10.70 10.54
C LEU A 223 17.31 9.93 10.68
N SER A 224 18.28 10.48 11.40
CA SER A 224 19.60 9.83 11.54
C SER A 224 19.51 8.59 12.45
N PRO A 225 19.76 7.35 11.94
CA PRO A 225 19.73 6.14 12.75
C PRO A 225 20.83 6.14 13.84
N ARG A 226 21.89 6.93 13.64
CA ARG A 226 22.98 7.04 14.64
C ARG A 226 22.55 7.81 15.88
N ARG A 227 21.63 8.78 15.73
CA ARG A 227 21.10 9.57 16.86
C ARG A 227 19.90 8.87 17.54
N HIS A 228 19.17 8.05 16.81
CA HIS A 228 17.98 7.32 17.27
C HIS A 228 18.07 5.86 16.85
N PRO A 229 18.94 5.04 17.49
CA PRO A 229 19.22 3.67 17.06
C PRO A 229 17.99 2.77 17.14
N ASP A 230 17.14 2.90 18.15
CA ASP A 230 15.92 2.10 18.30
C ASP A 230 14.91 2.37 17.20
N PHE A 231 14.74 3.64 16.81
CA PHE A 231 13.94 3.99 15.64
C PHE A 231 14.53 3.40 14.35
N GLY A 232 15.85 3.44 14.18
CA GLY A 232 16.54 2.84 13.04
C GLY A 232 16.30 1.32 12.93
N TRP A 233 16.34 0.60 14.05
CA TRP A 233 16.05 -0.84 14.08
C TRP A 233 14.58 -1.13 13.81
N ALA A 234 13.65 -0.37 14.38
CA ALA A 234 12.22 -0.51 14.12
C ALA A 234 11.88 -0.23 12.64
N TRP A 235 12.48 0.82 12.06
CA TRP A 235 12.35 1.16 10.64
C TRP A 235 12.86 0.02 9.73
N LEU A 236 14.03 -0.53 10.02
CA LEU A 236 14.62 -1.62 9.25
C LEU A 236 13.80 -2.91 9.37
N THR A 237 13.33 -3.25 10.57
CA THR A 237 12.40 -4.37 10.80
C THR A 237 11.17 -4.24 9.90
N ARG A 238 10.51 -3.07 9.93
CA ARG A 238 9.34 -2.78 9.12
C ARG A 238 9.64 -2.87 7.62
N PHE A 239 10.74 -2.28 7.18
CA PHE A 239 11.19 -2.34 5.79
C PHE A 239 11.36 -3.78 5.32
N LEU A 240 12.07 -4.62 6.08
CA LEU A 240 12.37 -6.00 5.69
C LEU A 240 11.11 -6.89 5.66
N ILE A 241 10.19 -6.73 6.61
CA ILE A 241 8.93 -7.48 6.62
C ILE A 241 8.04 -7.05 5.44
N ASN A 242 7.94 -5.74 5.16
CA ASN A 242 7.21 -5.26 4.00
C ASN A 242 7.88 -5.67 2.67
N LEU A 243 9.21 -5.71 2.62
CA LEU A 243 9.95 -6.20 1.45
C LEU A 243 9.68 -7.68 1.20
N SER A 244 9.71 -8.51 2.25
CA SER A 244 9.34 -9.92 2.15
C SER A 244 7.95 -10.11 1.54
N ASN A 245 6.96 -9.37 2.04
CA ASN A 245 5.59 -9.41 1.52
C ASN A 245 5.49 -8.91 0.06
N ALA A 246 6.18 -7.83 -0.29
CA ALA A 246 6.18 -7.28 -1.64
C ALA A 246 6.78 -8.26 -2.67
N LEU A 247 7.87 -8.96 -2.30
CA LEU A 247 8.51 -9.98 -3.14
C LEU A 247 7.57 -11.17 -3.42
N VAL A 248 6.75 -11.57 -2.43
CA VAL A 248 5.78 -12.66 -2.61
C VAL A 248 4.67 -12.26 -3.58
N ILE A 249 4.12 -11.06 -3.45
CA ILE A 249 2.96 -10.61 -4.21
C ILE A 249 3.32 -10.30 -5.67
N LEU A 250 4.51 -9.73 -5.93
CA LEU A 250 4.89 -9.17 -7.23
C LEU A 250 4.77 -10.16 -8.39
N TYR A 251 5.20 -11.42 -8.18
CA TYR A 251 5.20 -12.44 -9.22
C TYR A 251 4.24 -13.60 -8.95
N LEU A 252 3.24 -13.38 -8.10
CA LEU A 252 2.29 -14.42 -7.72
C LEU A 252 1.57 -15.01 -8.94
N LEU A 253 1.13 -14.18 -9.89
CA LEU A 253 0.47 -14.62 -11.11
C LEU A 253 1.38 -15.53 -11.95
N TYR A 254 2.62 -15.11 -12.16
CA TYR A 254 3.60 -15.89 -12.92
C TYR A 254 3.97 -17.19 -12.19
N TYR A 255 4.09 -17.16 -10.86
CA TYR A 255 4.32 -18.37 -10.07
C TYR A 255 3.20 -19.41 -10.23
N LEU A 256 1.94 -18.96 -10.20
CA LEU A 256 0.80 -19.86 -10.41
C LEU A 256 0.78 -20.42 -11.83
N ARG A 257 1.10 -19.62 -12.83
CA ARG A 257 1.10 -20.00 -14.24
C ARG A 257 2.30 -20.90 -14.60
N ASP A 258 3.52 -20.42 -14.32
CA ASP A 258 4.75 -21.03 -14.83
C ASP A 258 5.24 -22.18 -13.96
N ARG A 259 4.97 -22.15 -12.65
CA ARG A 259 5.50 -23.14 -11.70
C ARG A 259 4.46 -24.14 -11.21
N LEU A 260 3.25 -23.66 -10.88
CA LEU A 260 2.17 -24.53 -10.44
C LEU A 260 1.33 -25.08 -11.60
N HIS A 261 1.47 -24.50 -12.81
CA HIS A 261 0.66 -24.84 -13.99
C HIS A 261 -0.84 -24.87 -13.66
N HIS A 262 -1.29 -23.82 -12.90
CA HIS A 262 -2.68 -23.71 -12.47
C HIS A 262 -3.58 -23.38 -13.67
N ASP A 263 -4.68 -24.11 -13.86
CA ASP A 263 -5.57 -23.98 -15.03
C ASP A 263 -6.17 -22.55 -15.18
N ALA A 264 -6.40 -21.87 -14.07
CA ALA A 264 -6.94 -20.52 -14.03
C ALA A 264 -6.12 -19.62 -13.07
N PRO A 265 -4.91 -19.18 -13.47
CA PRO A 265 -3.98 -18.49 -12.57
C PRO A 265 -4.52 -17.17 -12.04
N GLU A 266 -5.32 -16.41 -12.81
CA GLU A 266 -5.97 -15.18 -12.39
C GLU A 266 -6.97 -15.43 -11.25
N GLN A 267 -7.79 -16.47 -11.38
CA GLN A 267 -8.70 -16.89 -10.31
C GLN A 267 -7.92 -17.36 -9.08
N GLY A 268 -6.78 -18.04 -9.31
CA GLY A 268 -5.85 -18.43 -8.27
C GLY A 268 -5.34 -17.24 -7.47
N VAL A 269 -4.90 -16.17 -8.12
CA VAL A 269 -4.48 -14.93 -7.46
C VAL A 269 -5.63 -14.32 -6.67
N PHE A 270 -6.84 -14.27 -7.23
CA PHE A 270 -8.01 -13.77 -6.51
C PHE A 270 -8.31 -14.58 -5.25
N ILE A 271 -8.31 -15.91 -5.33
CA ILE A 271 -8.56 -16.81 -4.19
C ILE A 271 -7.49 -16.60 -3.11
N LEU A 272 -6.21 -16.58 -3.48
CA LEU A 272 -5.11 -16.38 -2.52
C LEU A 272 -5.17 -15.00 -1.86
N THR A 273 -5.50 -13.97 -2.62
CA THR A 273 -5.71 -12.60 -2.10
C THR A 273 -6.89 -12.56 -1.13
N ALA A 274 -8.00 -13.21 -1.46
CA ALA A 274 -9.18 -13.28 -0.60
C ALA A 274 -8.89 -14.03 0.70
N VAL A 275 -8.24 -15.21 0.63
CA VAL A 275 -7.84 -16.00 1.81
C VAL A 275 -6.90 -15.18 2.70
N ASN A 276 -5.87 -14.57 2.11
CA ASN A 276 -4.94 -13.71 2.85
C ASN A 276 -5.67 -12.55 3.54
N SER A 277 -6.59 -11.88 2.83
CA SER A 277 -7.34 -10.75 3.34
C SER A 277 -8.28 -11.12 4.49
N VAL A 278 -9.00 -12.25 4.38
CA VAL A 278 -9.89 -12.73 5.43
C VAL A 278 -9.10 -13.06 6.71
N THR A 279 -8.00 -13.78 6.58
CA THR A 279 -7.14 -14.14 7.73
C THR A 279 -6.45 -12.93 8.34
N LEU A 280 -6.03 -11.95 7.53
CA LEU A 280 -5.48 -10.69 7.98
C LEU A 280 -6.52 -9.89 8.79
N LEU A 281 -7.74 -9.72 8.27
CA LEU A 281 -8.81 -9.02 8.98
C LEU A 281 -9.18 -9.69 10.31
N ALA A 282 -9.22 -11.02 10.34
CA ALA A 282 -9.48 -11.77 11.56
C ALA A 282 -8.41 -11.53 12.63
N THR A 283 -7.16 -11.37 12.24
CA THR A 283 -6.04 -11.26 13.19
C THR A 283 -5.62 -9.85 13.53
N VAL A 284 -5.90 -8.86 12.69
CA VAL A 284 -5.54 -7.46 12.97
C VAL A 284 -6.23 -6.95 14.24
N VAL A 285 -7.48 -7.32 14.46
CA VAL A 285 -8.26 -6.93 15.67
C VAL A 285 -7.82 -7.73 16.88
N VAL A 286 -7.71 -9.05 16.73
CA VAL A 286 -7.34 -9.97 17.83
C VAL A 286 -5.90 -9.73 18.28
N GLY A 287 -4.98 -9.56 17.35
CA GLY A 287 -3.55 -9.34 17.61
C GLY A 287 -3.29 -8.05 18.37
N GLY A 288 -3.96 -6.95 17.98
CA GLY A 288 -3.87 -5.67 18.67
C GLY A 288 -4.38 -5.76 20.11
N ALA A 289 -5.59 -6.29 20.30
CA ALA A 289 -6.18 -6.45 21.63
C ALA A 289 -5.35 -7.38 22.54
N TRP A 290 -4.76 -8.41 21.98
CA TRP A 290 -3.91 -9.34 22.73
C TRP A 290 -2.58 -8.70 23.12
N SER A 291 -1.92 -8.00 22.19
CA SER A 291 -0.69 -7.26 22.47
C SER A 291 -0.87 -6.20 23.55
N ASP A 292 -1.99 -5.46 23.53
CA ASP A 292 -2.30 -4.44 24.53
C ASP A 292 -2.54 -5.06 25.93
N ARG A 293 -3.18 -6.24 25.99
CA ARG A 293 -3.39 -6.96 27.28
C ARG A 293 -2.09 -7.49 27.88
N VAL A 294 -1.18 -7.97 27.03
CA VAL A 294 0.11 -8.52 27.47
C VAL A 294 1.11 -7.41 27.83
N GLY A 295 0.93 -6.20 27.26
CA GLY A 295 1.81 -5.06 27.46
C GLY A 295 3.20 -5.21 26.86
N ARG A 296 3.42 -6.24 26.02
CA ARG A 296 4.69 -6.52 25.35
C ARG A 296 4.47 -6.57 23.84
N ARG A 297 5.17 -5.73 23.09
CA ARG A 297 4.98 -5.59 21.64
C ARG A 297 5.97 -6.39 20.81
N LYS A 298 7.24 -6.45 21.23
CA LYS A 298 8.30 -7.16 20.50
C LYS A 298 8.01 -8.63 20.21
N PRO A 299 7.50 -9.44 21.17
CA PRO A 299 7.20 -10.85 20.89
C PRO A 299 6.20 -11.05 19.77
N PHE A 300 5.20 -10.16 19.66
CA PHE A 300 4.20 -10.25 18.60
C PHE A 300 4.81 -9.93 17.23
N VAL A 301 5.64 -8.89 17.12
CA VAL A 301 6.36 -8.56 15.88
C VAL A 301 7.35 -9.67 15.51
N TYR A 302 8.06 -10.23 16.49
CA TYR A 302 9.00 -11.33 16.27
C TYR A 302 8.28 -12.58 15.71
N TRP A 303 7.27 -13.08 16.44
CA TRP A 303 6.60 -14.32 16.04
C TRP A 303 5.76 -14.17 14.78
N SER A 304 5.14 -13.00 14.54
CA SER A 304 4.46 -12.74 13.27
C SER A 304 5.43 -12.74 12.09
N GLY A 305 6.61 -12.13 12.24
CA GLY A 305 7.65 -12.14 11.21
C GLY A 305 8.23 -13.54 10.98
N VAL A 306 8.45 -14.34 12.03
CA VAL A 306 8.89 -15.74 11.93
C VAL A 306 7.83 -16.58 11.21
N LEU A 307 6.55 -16.41 11.56
CA LEU A 307 5.43 -17.10 10.88
C LEU A 307 5.39 -16.78 9.39
N MET A 308 5.50 -15.49 9.04
CA MET A 308 5.53 -15.04 7.65
C MET A 308 6.74 -15.59 6.90
N ALA A 309 7.91 -15.59 7.51
CA ALA A 309 9.13 -16.15 6.92
C ALA A 309 9.01 -17.66 6.68
N ALA A 310 8.50 -18.40 7.67
CA ALA A 310 8.27 -19.84 7.55
C ALA A 310 7.23 -20.17 6.46
N ALA A 311 6.13 -19.43 6.42
CA ALA A 311 5.11 -19.55 5.38
C ALA A 311 5.70 -19.27 3.98
N THR A 312 6.49 -18.20 3.83
CA THR A 312 7.14 -17.89 2.55
C THR A 312 8.16 -18.96 2.15
N ALA A 313 8.94 -19.49 3.09
CA ALA A 313 9.87 -20.59 2.83
C ALA A 313 9.13 -21.87 2.38
N LEU A 314 7.91 -22.10 2.86
CA LEU A 314 7.08 -23.24 2.44
C LEU A 314 6.75 -23.17 0.94
N LEU A 315 6.52 -21.99 0.34
CA LEU A 315 6.35 -21.84 -1.11
C LEU A 315 7.59 -22.26 -1.91
N ALA A 316 8.79 -22.13 -1.34
CA ALA A 316 10.01 -22.55 -2.00
C ALA A 316 10.19 -24.07 -2.01
N VAL A 317 9.67 -24.78 -0.98
CA VAL A 317 9.88 -26.21 -0.77
C VAL A 317 8.69 -27.02 -1.28
N TRP A 318 7.48 -26.60 -0.96
CA TRP A 318 6.26 -27.32 -1.29
C TRP A 318 5.42 -26.53 -2.30
N GLN A 319 5.72 -26.73 -3.58
CA GLN A 319 5.19 -25.97 -4.71
C GLN A 319 3.93 -26.63 -5.28
N THR A 320 2.82 -26.53 -4.55
CA THR A 320 1.52 -27.09 -4.95
C THR A 320 0.40 -26.06 -4.68
N TRP A 321 -0.75 -26.21 -5.33
CA TRP A 321 -1.89 -25.34 -5.10
C TRP A 321 -2.39 -25.37 -3.63
N PRO A 322 -2.56 -26.53 -2.98
CA PRO A 322 -2.95 -26.56 -1.57
C PRO A 322 -1.96 -25.83 -0.65
N SER A 323 -0.65 -25.94 -0.91
CA SER A 323 0.34 -25.21 -0.12
C SER A 323 0.24 -23.70 -0.31
N ALA A 324 -0.05 -23.23 -1.53
CA ALA A 324 -0.24 -21.81 -1.79
C ALA A 324 -1.42 -21.23 -0.97
N ILE A 325 -2.53 -21.97 -0.85
CA ILE A 325 -3.68 -21.58 -0.02
C ILE A 325 -3.28 -21.52 1.46
N VAL A 326 -2.59 -22.54 1.97
CA VAL A 326 -2.11 -22.57 3.36
C VAL A 326 -1.17 -21.39 3.63
N VAL A 327 -0.24 -21.13 2.71
CA VAL A 327 0.70 -20.03 2.83
C VAL A 327 -0.02 -18.68 2.78
N ALA A 328 -0.99 -18.49 1.90
CA ALA A 328 -1.78 -17.26 1.85
C ALA A 328 -2.50 -17.01 3.18
N ALA A 329 -3.06 -18.04 3.79
CA ALA A 329 -3.68 -17.94 5.12
C ALA A 329 -2.66 -17.58 6.21
N LEU A 330 -1.51 -18.28 6.27
CA LEU A 330 -0.47 -18.01 7.26
C LEU A 330 0.17 -16.62 7.10
N LEU A 331 0.38 -16.16 5.86
CA LEU A 331 0.85 -14.80 5.59
C LEU A 331 -0.17 -13.76 6.05
N GLY A 332 -1.46 -13.98 5.81
CA GLY A 332 -2.51 -13.10 6.29
C GLY A 332 -2.57 -13.05 7.82
N LEU A 333 -2.49 -14.20 8.50
CA LEU A 333 -2.41 -14.28 9.96
C LEU A 333 -1.21 -13.49 10.50
N GLY A 334 -0.02 -13.72 9.95
CA GLY A 334 1.20 -13.04 10.37
C GLY A 334 1.15 -11.54 10.11
N LEU A 335 0.72 -11.14 8.91
CA LEU A 335 0.65 -9.74 8.52
C LEU A 335 -0.39 -8.96 9.35
N GLY A 336 -1.53 -9.55 9.68
CA GLY A 336 -2.55 -8.92 10.52
C GLY A 336 -2.04 -8.65 11.93
N VAL A 337 -1.38 -9.62 12.57
CA VAL A 337 -0.74 -9.42 13.88
C VAL A 337 0.36 -8.35 13.77
N PHE A 338 1.22 -8.42 12.75
CA PHE A 338 2.27 -7.44 12.52
C PHE A 338 1.71 -6.02 12.39
N MET A 339 0.75 -5.80 11.49
CA MET A 339 0.19 -4.46 11.23
C MET A 339 -0.48 -3.86 12.47
N SER A 340 -1.14 -4.67 13.30
CA SER A 340 -1.82 -4.19 14.50
C SER A 340 -0.85 -3.70 15.58
N VAL A 341 0.33 -4.32 15.68
CA VAL A 341 1.31 -4.03 16.74
C VAL A 341 2.41 -3.08 16.27
N ASP A 342 2.80 -3.17 15.00
CA ASP A 342 3.90 -2.41 14.42
C ASP A 342 3.66 -0.89 14.47
N PHE A 343 2.44 -0.42 14.17
CA PHE A 343 2.12 1.00 14.26
C PHE A 343 2.31 1.53 15.69
N ALA A 344 1.91 0.75 16.68
CA ALA A 344 2.07 1.09 18.08
C ALA A 344 3.54 1.05 18.50
N LEU A 345 4.31 0.02 18.07
CA LEU A 345 5.75 -0.07 18.29
C LEU A 345 6.48 1.15 17.72
N MET A 346 6.14 1.52 16.47
CA MET A 346 6.76 2.69 15.82
C MET A 346 6.47 3.99 16.57
N THR A 347 5.25 4.17 17.10
CA THR A 347 4.91 5.37 17.88
C THR A 347 5.64 5.43 19.23
N ASP A 348 5.97 4.28 19.83
CA ASP A 348 6.69 4.21 21.11
C ASP A 348 8.19 4.55 20.95
N VAL A 349 8.80 4.23 19.81
CA VAL A 349 10.22 4.54 19.54
C VAL A 349 10.44 5.92 18.93
N LEU A 350 9.36 6.69 18.64
CA LEU A 350 9.48 8.04 18.10
C LEU A 350 10.12 9.00 19.11
N PRO A 351 11.10 9.82 18.68
CA PRO A 351 11.63 10.90 19.50
C PRO A 351 10.53 11.89 19.90
N LYS A 352 10.53 12.34 21.17
CA LYS A 352 9.45 13.13 21.77
C LYS A 352 9.11 14.42 20.99
N ALA A 353 7.87 14.54 20.59
CA ALA A 353 6.94 15.68 20.57
C ALA A 353 7.12 16.88 19.61
N LEU A 354 8.26 17.23 19.04
CA LEU A 354 8.39 18.49 18.29
C LEU A 354 8.28 18.35 16.76
N ASP A 355 8.43 17.13 16.19
CA ASP A 355 8.50 16.92 14.75
C ASP A 355 7.61 15.76 14.24
N ARG A 356 6.43 15.53 14.82
CA ARG A 356 5.54 14.39 14.48
C ARG A 356 5.24 14.23 12.98
N GLY A 357 5.12 15.33 12.23
CA GLY A 357 4.88 15.27 10.78
C GLY A 357 6.08 14.73 10.00
N LYS A 358 7.29 15.06 10.45
CA LYS A 358 8.56 14.58 9.89
C LYS A 358 8.74 13.09 10.14
N ASP A 359 8.48 12.66 11.37
CA ASP A 359 8.67 11.28 11.80
C ASP A 359 7.69 10.34 11.08
N LEU A 360 6.44 10.76 10.85
CA LEU A 360 5.46 10.06 10.02
C LEU A 360 5.90 9.94 8.55
N GLY A 361 6.58 10.97 8.01
CA GLY A 361 7.16 10.91 6.67
C GLY A 361 8.23 9.82 6.53
N VAL A 362 9.12 9.69 7.52
CA VAL A 362 10.18 8.65 7.52
C VAL A 362 9.57 7.25 7.69
N ILE A 363 8.51 7.10 8.48
CA ILE A 363 7.77 5.84 8.61
C ILE A 363 7.12 5.45 7.27
N ASN A 364 6.55 6.41 6.54
CA ASN A 364 5.97 6.15 5.22
C ASN A 364 7.00 5.69 4.19
N VAL A 365 8.24 6.15 4.28
CA VAL A 365 9.33 5.64 3.44
C VAL A 365 9.57 4.15 3.68
N ALA A 366 9.49 3.66 4.93
CA ALA A 366 9.62 2.23 5.23
C ALA A 366 8.50 1.36 4.64
N ASN A 367 7.35 1.95 4.31
CA ASN A 367 6.25 1.27 3.62
C ASN A 367 6.39 1.32 2.09
N ALA A 368 6.82 2.47 1.55
CA ALA A 368 6.87 2.71 0.11
C ALA A 368 8.16 2.17 -0.53
N LEU A 369 9.30 2.28 0.16
CA LEU A 369 10.60 1.85 -0.36
C LEU A 369 10.67 0.34 -0.69
N PRO A 370 10.04 -0.59 0.06
CA PRO A 370 9.94 -2.00 -0.32
C PRO A 370 9.29 -2.21 -1.69
N GLN A 371 8.30 -1.41 -2.05
CA GLN A 371 7.63 -1.50 -3.36
C GLN A 371 8.57 -1.10 -4.51
N VAL A 372 9.52 -0.21 -4.24
CA VAL A 372 10.58 0.17 -5.20
C VAL A 372 11.68 -0.89 -5.26
N ALA A 373 12.07 -1.43 -4.09
CA ALA A 373 13.17 -2.38 -3.98
C ALA A 373 12.78 -3.78 -4.48
N ALA A 374 11.52 -4.22 -4.27
CA ALA A 374 11.08 -5.56 -4.63
C ALA A 374 11.24 -5.86 -6.13
N PRO A 375 10.80 -5.02 -7.08
CA PRO A 375 11.02 -5.27 -8.49
C PRO A 375 12.50 -5.38 -8.87
N ALA A 376 13.34 -4.47 -8.33
CA ALA A 376 14.77 -4.44 -8.62
C ALA A 376 15.52 -5.70 -8.11
N LEU A 377 15.05 -6.29 -7.02
CA LEU A 377 15.61 -7.53 -6.46
C LEU A 377 15.00 -8.77 -7.10
N ALA A 378 13.70 -8.79 -7.33
CA ALA A 378 12.98 -9.97 -7.76
C ALA A 378 13.32 -10.39 -9.21
N ALA A 379 13.42 -9.42 -10.14
CA ALA A 379 13.71 -9.73 -11.54
C ALA A 379 15.03 -10.51 -11.73
N PRO A 380 16.20 -10.03 -11.25
CA PRO A 380 17.45 -10.78 -11.42
C PRO A 380 17.43 -12.13 -10.68
N ILE A 381 16.74 -12.24 -9.53
CA ILE A 381 16.63 -13.49 -8.78
C ILE A 381 15.86 -14.54 -9.60
N VAL A 382 14.70 -14.14 -10.16
CA VAL A 382 13.86 -15.06 -10.92
C VAL A 382 14.51 -15.42 -12.24
N THR A 383 15.14 -14.45 -12.92
CA THR A 383 15.70 -14.67 -14.27
C THR A 383 17.04 -15.41 -14.23
N TYR A 384 17.91 -15.14 -13.23
CA TYR A 384 19.32 -15.60 -13.28
C TYR A 384 19.78 -16.44 -12.07
N LEU A 385 19.08 -16.40 -10.92
CA LEU A 385 19.58 -16.94 -9.65
C LEU A 385 18.79 -18.14 -9.11
N GLY A 386 17.93 -18.79 -9.91
CA GLY A 386 17.22 -20.00 -9.47
C GLY A 386 15.69 -19.88 -9.40
N GLY A 387 15.12 -18.89 -10.13
CA GLY A 387 13.69 -18.80 -10.34
C GLY A 387 12.89 -18.43 -9.09
N TYR A 388 11.61 -18.79 -9.10
CA TYR A 388 10.67 -18.48 -8.01
C TYR A 388 11.09 -19.13 -6.66
N ARG A 389 11.77 -20.29 -6.69
CA ARG A 389 12.28 -20.91 -5.46
C ARG A 389 13.29 -20.01 -4.76
N ALA A 390 14.26 -19.48 -5.49
CA ALA A 390 15.24 -18.56 -4.93
C ALA A 390 14.57 -17.25 -4.45
N LEU A 391 13.60 -16.73 -5.20
CA LEU A 391 12.84 -15.55 -4.81
C LEU A 391 12.18 -15.72 -3.44
N TYR A 392 11.46 -16.81 -3.23
CA TYR A 392 10.77 -17.07 -1.97
C TYR A 392 11.72 -17.38 -0.81
N LEU A 393 12.89 -17.96 -1.06
CA LEU A 393 13.93 -18.13 -0.03
C LEU A 393 14.53 -16.79 0.38
N VAL A 394 14.80 -15.90 -0.58
CA VAL A 394 15.26 -14.52 -0.29
C VAL A 394 14.20 -13.72 0.46
N ALA A 395 12.93 -13.83 0.05
CA ALA A 395 11.82 -13.19 0.74
C ALA A 395 11.67 -13.71 2.18
N ALA A 396 11.79 -15.04 2.39
CA ALA A 396 11.77 -15.64 3.71
C ALA A 396 12.95 -15.16 4.57
N GLY A 397 14.15 -15.09 3.99
CA GLY A 397 15.35 -14.57 4.65
C GLY A 397 15.18 -13.11 5.08
N ALA A 398 14.62 -12.27 4.22
CA ALA A 398 14.32 -10.86 4.54
C ALA A 398 13.30 -10.76 5.69
N GLY A 399 12.20 -11.53 5.64
CA GLY A 399 11.19 -11.57 6.70
C GLY A 399 11.76 -12.04 8.04
N LEU A 400 12.58 -13.10 8.02
CA LEU A 400 13.26 -13.62 9.22
C LEU A 400 14.26 -12.62 9.79
N ALA A 401 15.05 -11.97 8.94
CA ALA A 401 15.98 -10.93 9.37
C ALA A 401 15.20 -9.77 10.03
N GLY A 402 14.09 -9.32 9.43
CA GLY A 402 13.21 -8.32 10.02
C GLY A 402 12.69 -8.76 11.40
N ALA A 403 12.22 -10.00 11.52
CA ALA A 403 11.75 -10.55 12.80
C ALA A 403 12.85 -10.57 13.88
N VAL A 404 14.05 -11.01 13.54
CA VAL A 404 15.17 -11.06 14.50
C VAL A 404 15.63 -9.67 14.91
N LEU A 405 15.64 -8.71 14.00
CA LEU A 405 16.12 -7.36 14.27
C LEU A 405 15.27 -6.58 15.27
N VAL A 406 13.98 -6.94 15.45
CA VAL A 406 13.13 -6.33 16.48
C VAL A 406 13.71 -6.48 17.88
N SER A 407 14.50 -7.55 18.14
CA SER A 407 15.17 -7.78 19.42
C SER A 407 16.25 -6.73 19.74
N ARG A 408 16.74 -5.99 18.73
CA ARG A 408 17.74 -4.92 18.91
C ARG A 408 17.16 -3.62 19.44
N ILE A 409 15.84 -3.44 19.40
CA ILE A 409 15.16 -2.28 19.98
C ILE A 409 15.24 -2.41 21.50
N ARG A 410 15.76 -1.39 22.21
CA ARG A 410 15.97 -1.43 23.65
C ARG A 410 14.96 -0.62 24.45
N SER A 411 14.35 0.40 23.85
CA SER A 411 13.45 1.34 24.52
C SER A 411 12.02 0.83 24.74
N VAL A 412 11.67 -0.34 24.20
CA VAL A 412 10.33 -0.95 24.31
C VAL A 412 10.49 -2.39 24.80
N ASP A 413 9.49 -2.96 25.48
CA ASP A 413 9.45 -4.36 25.93
C ASP A 413 8.63 -5.27 25.00
#